data_b43b0c3268c9f4ae72bc706aa96fb4b4
#
_entry.id   b43b0c3268c9f4ae72bc706aa96fb4b4
#
_cell.length_a   1.000
_cell.length_b   1.000
_cell.length_c   1.000
_cell.angle_alpha   90.00
_cell.angle_beta   90.00
_cell.angle_gamma   90.00
#
_symmetry.space_group_name_H-M   'P 1'
#
loop_
_entity.id
_entity.type
_entity.pdbx_description
1 polymer ?
#
loop_
_entity_poly.entity_id
_entity_poly.type
_entity_poly.pdbx_seq_one_letter_code
_entity_poly.pdbx_strand_id
1 'polypeptide(L)'
;MLLNKKISIWYFINLIKSQLLLISMFAVLIGILDMLPAFQKISLPLSIPALVGTAVSLLIAFRTSQSYERWWEARMIWGAIVNDSRTLVRQIIQALPRHNEAAVKQFAQRQIIWNYALGESLRKLNFSDKVQTYLNQHHIDAVNIPNALLDAHSLQAKELADQGLITEFRLIQINETIARLCDHMGKCERIKNTVFPRSYSILVHVLIYVFAIILPFGLDDALFPQVFIEILITILVPSLFIAIEKTAIIMQDPFENRPVDTPVTSLAQTIEINILQMIGAKQVPQKKRNPLYYEM
;
A
#
# COMPACT_ATOMS: atom_id res chain seq x y z
N MET A 1 8.01 1.01 1.62
CA MET A 1 8.24 2.32 0.96
C MET A 1 9.65 2.35 0.40
N LEU A 2 9.80 2.73 -0.88
CA LEU A 2 11.10 2.84 -1.53
C LEU A 2 11.89 3.99 -0.91
N LEU A 3 13.09 3.72 -0.40
CA LEU A 3 13.95 4.71 0.24
C LEU A 3 15.09 5.18 -0.68
N ASN A 4 15.44 4.37 -1.67
CA ASN A 4 16.58 4.65 -2.52
C ASN A 4 16.17 5.58 -3.68
N LYS A 5 16.90 6.68 -3.85
CA LYS A 5 16.66 7.66 -4.93
C LYS A 5 17.00 7.12 -6.34
N LYS A 6 17.71 5.99 -6.43
CA LYS A 6 18.08 5.33 -7.70
C LYS A 6 17.25 4.07 -7.89
N ILE A 7 16.02 4.22 -8.37
CA ILE A 7 15.23 3.08 -8.83
C ILE A 7 15.78 2.67 -10.20
N SER A 8 16.19 1.41 -10.30
CA SER A 8 16.69 0.86 -11.57
C SER A 8 15.55 0.75 -12.59
N ILE A 9 15.80 1.12 -13.84
CA ILE A 9 14.88 0.93 -14.97
C ILE A 9 14.48 -0.56 -15.10
N TRP A 10 15.36 -1.48 -14.70
CA TRP A 10 15.10 -2.91 -14.67
C TRP A 10 13.93 -3.31 -13.77
N TYR A 11 13.60 -2.51 -12.74
CA TYR A 11 12.41 -2.72 -11.92
C TYR A 11 11.13 -2.65 -12.78
N PHE A 12 11.02 -1.62 -13.61
CA PHE A 12 9.86 -1.44 -14.51
C PHE A 12 9.84 -2.50 -15.62
N ILE A 13 10.98 -2.82 -16.20
CA ILE A 13 11.10 -3.86 -17.23
C ILE A 13 10.64 -5.21 -16.65
N ASN A 14 11.10 -5.58 -15.45
CA ASN A 14 10.67 -6.81 -14.79
C ASN A 14 9.17 -6.82 -14.47
N LEU A 15 8.60 -5.67 -14.16
CA LEU A 15 7.17 -5.53 -13.85
C LEU A 15 6.28 -5.85 -15.06
N ILE A 16 6.72 -5.54 -16.26
CA ILE A 16 5.96 -5.68 -17.52
C ILE A 16 6.55 -6.73 -18.49
N LYS A 17 7.53 -7.52 -18.07
CA LYS A 17 8.32 -8.40 -18.95
C LYS A 17 7.51 -9.30 -19.89
N SER A 18 6.42 -9.88 -19.39
CA SER A 18 5.54 -10.76 -20.18
C SER A 18 4.76 -9.98 -21.24
N GLN A 19 4.24 -8.81 -20.86
CA GLN A 19 3.52 -7.92 -21.78
C GLN A 19 4.48 -7.30 -22.80
N LEU A 20 5.66 -6.90 -22.34
CA LEU A 20 6.71 -6.36 -23.23
C LEU A 20 7.11 -7.38 -24.29
N LEU A 21 7.29 -8.66 -23.90
CA LEU A 21 7.61 -9.73 -24.84
C LEU A 21 6.47 -9.90 -25.88
N LEU A 22 5.22 -9.94 -25.42
CA LEU A 22 4.06 -10.10 -26.30
C LEU A 22 3.94 -8.95 -27.30
N ILE A 23 4.07 -7.70 -26.82
CA ILE A 23 4.02 -6.51 -27.69
C ILE A 23 5.20 -6.49 -28.68
N SER A 24 6.39 -6.87 -28.23
CA SER A 24 7.57 -6.92 -29.10
C SER A 24 7.41 -7.97 -30.21
N MET A 25 6.89 -9.15 -29.87
CA MET A 25 6.60 -10.18 -30.88
C MET A 25 5.55 -9.71 -31.89
N PHE A 26 4.48 -9.05 -31.41
CA PHE A 26 3.44 -8.49 -32.27
C PHE A 26 4.00 -7.39 -33.18
N ALA A 27 4.76 -6.43 -32.63
CA ALA A 27 5.34 -5.33 -33.41
C ALA A 27 6.29 -5.83 -34.49
N VAL A 28 7.16 -6.81 -34.19
CA VAL A 28 8.05 -7.43 -35.15
C VAL A 28 7.27 -8.18 -36.21
N LEU A 29 6.21 -8.91 -35.84
CA LEU A 29 5.36 -9.61 -36.80
C LEU A 29 4.70 -8.65 -37.79
N ILE A 30 4.09 -7.56 -37.31
CA ILE A 30 3.46 -6.55 -38.16
C ILE A 30 4.52 -5.90 -39.07
N GLY A 31 5.65 -5.46 -38.51
CA GLY A 31 6.72 -4.85 -39.33
C GLY A 31 7.26 -5.79 -40.43
N ILE A 32 7.28 -7.12 -40.24
CA ILE A 32 7.59 -8.09 -41.26
C ILE A 32 6.45 -8.20 -42.30
N LEU A 33 5.21 -8.18 -41.85
CA LEU A 33 4.04 -8.26 -42.76
C LEU A 33 3.93 -7.02 -43.64
N ASP A 34 4.26 -5.81 -43.11
CA ASP A 34 4.23 -4.57 -43.88
C ASP A 34 5.28 -4.53 -45.00
N MET A 35 6.32 -5.35 -44.90
CA MET A 35 7.26 -5.54 -46.02
C MET A 35 6.63 -6.29 -47.21
N LEU A 36 5.47 -6.95 -47.01
CA LEU A 36 4.79 -7.71 -48.05
C LEU A 36 3.82 -6.80 -48.83
N PRO A 37 3.86 -6.76 -50.20
CA PRO A 37 3.02 -5.87 -51.00
C PRO A 37 1.51 -6.02 -50.78
N ALA A 38 1.07 -7.19 -50.29
CA ALA A 38 -0.34 -7.47 -49.98
C ALA A 38 -0.84 -6.70 -48.74
N PHE A 39 0.04 -6.39 -47.79
CA PHE A 39 -0.31 -5.74 -46.52
C PHE A 39 -0.08 -4.22 -46.53
N GLN A 40 0.78 -3.69 -47.37
CA GLN A 40 1.07 -2.26 -47.55
C GLN A 40 -0.16 -1.38 -47.86
N LYS A 41 -1.28 -2.01 -48.25
CA LYS A 41 -2.55 -1.31 -48.55
C LYS A 41 -3.44 -1.11 -47.30
N ILE A 42 -3.09 -1.73 -46.16
CA ILE A 42 -3.89 -1.66 -44.94
C ILE A 42 -3.36 -0.49 -44.10
N SER A 43 -3.89 0.69 -44.34
CA SER A 43 -3.52 1.88 -43.56
C SER A 43 -4.76 2.48 -42.90
N LEU A 44 -4.58 3.02 -41.70
CA LEU A 44 -5.59 3.77 -40.95
C LEU A 44 -5.14 5.24 -40.88
N PRO A 45 -6.07 6.21 -40.96
CA PRO A 45 -5.72 7.58 -40.63
C PRO A 45 -5.11 7.67 -39.23
N LEU A 46 -3.96 8.32 -39.08
CA LEU A 46 -3.26 8.49 -37.80
C LEU A 46 -4.16 9.09 -36.70
N SER A 47 -5.20 9.81 -37.11
CA SER A 47 -6.21 10.35 -36.17
C SER A 47 -6.94 9.29 -35.35
N ILE A 48 -7.10 8.04 -35.87
CA ILE A 48 -7.78 6.95 -35.17
C ILE A 48 -6.94 6.44 -34.00
N PRO A 49 -5.69 5.95 -34.19
CA PRO A 49 -4.86 5.56 -33.06
C PRO A 49 -4.56 6.75 -32.12
N ALA A 50 -4.43 7.98 -32.62
CA ALA A 50 -4.27 9.16 -31.79
C ALA A 50 -5.46 9.40 -30.86
N LEU A 51 -6.70 9.26 -31.36
CA LEU A 51 -7.93 9.37 -30.54
C LEU A 51 -7.97 8.29 -29.46
N VAL A 52 -7.70 7.04 -29.83
CA VAL A 52 -7.71 5.92 -28.85
C VAL A 52 -6.59 6.09 -27.82
N GLY A 53 -5.38 6.50 -28.25
CA GLY A 53 -4.27 6.80 -27.35
C GLY A 53 -4.59 7.92 -26.36
N THR A 54 -5.29 8.96 -26.81
CA THR A 54 -5.77 10.04 -25.93
C THR A 54 -6.77 9.53 -24.90
N ALA A 55 -7.74 8.70 -25.32
CA ALA A 55 -8.70 8.10 -24.40
C ALA A 55 -8.01 7.19 -23.37
N VAL A 56 -7.07 6.35 -23.81
CA VAL A 56 -6.23 5.50 -22.94
C VAL A 56 -5.47 6.36 -21.93
N SER A 57 -4.80 7.41 -22.39
CA SER A 57 -4.03 8.33 -21.52
C SER A 57 -4.91 8.94 -20.43
N LEU A 58 -6.11 9.42 -20.79
CA LEU A 58 -7.05 10.00 -19.84
C LEU A 58 -7.51 8.99 -18.80
N LEU A 59 -7.91 7.80 -19.22
CA LEU A 59 -8.38 6.74 -18.32
C LEU A 59 -7.27 6.25 -17.38
N ILE A 60 -6.05 6.11 -17.87
CA ILE A 60 -4.89 5.75 -17.04
C ILE A 60 -4.57 6.86 -16.05
N ALA A 61 -4.66 8.13 -16.44
CA ALA A 61 -4.43 9.26 -15.55
C ALA A 61 -5.44 9.26 -14.38
N PHE A 62 -6.74 9.09 -14.66
CA PHE A 62 -7.75 8.96 -13.61
C PHE A 62 -7.48 7.77 -12.69
N ARG A 63 -7.16 6.62 -13.25
CA ARG A 63 -6.84 5.42 -12.46
C ARG A 63 -5.64 5.65 -11.55
N THR A 64 -4.60 6.26 -12.08
CA THR A 64 -3.37 6.53 -11.32
C THR A 64 -3.65 7.49 -10.17
N SER A 65 -4.44 8.56 -10.40
CA SER A 65 -4.87 9.49 -9.36
C SER A 65 -5.63 8.79 -8.24
N GLN A 66 -6.64 7.97 -8.57
CA GLN A 66 -7.41 7.22 -7.57
C GLN A 66 -6.56 6.23 -6.78
N SER A 67 -5.61 5.56 -7.44
CA SER A 67 -4.70 4.62 -6.78
C SER A 67 -3.73 5.35 -5.85
N TYR A 68 -3.22 6.51 -6.26
CA TYR A 68 -2.36 7.35 -5.44
C TYR A 68 -3.11 7.90 -4.21
N GLU A 69 -4.36 8.34 -4.35
CA GLU A 69 -5.19 8.82 -3.24
C GLU A 69 -5.39 7.74 -2.19
N ARG A 70 -5.67 6.49 -2.58
CA ARG A 70 -5.77 5.36 -1.64
C ARG A 70 -4.47 5.09 -0.91
N TRP A 71 -3.36 5.07 -1.64
CA TRP A 71 -2.04 4.88 -1.07
C TRP A 71 -1.68 5.99 -0.07
N TRP A 72 -2.01 7.24 -0.44
CA TRP A 72 -1.77 8.41 0.41
C TRP A 72 -2.66 8.42 1.65
N GLU A 73 -3.95 8.07 1.49
CA GLU A 73 -4.88 7.91 2.62
C GLU A 73 -4.34 6.90 3.64
N ALA A 74 -3.90 5.72 3.20
CA ALA A 74 -3.30 4.71 4.07
C ALA A 74 -2.08 5.26 4.82
N ARG A 75 -1.23 6.03 4.16
CA ARG A 75 -0.05 6.65 4.76
C ARG A 75 -0.42 7.69 5.81
N MET A 76 -1.45 8.48 5.57
CA MET A 76 -1.95 9.48 6.52
C MET A 76 -2.56 8.82 7.75
N ILE A 77 -3.39 7.78 7.56
CA ILE A 77 -4.02 7.04 8.65
C ILE A 77 -2.94 6.43 9.57
N TRP A 78 -1.91 5.80 9.00
CA TRP A 78 -0.81 5.27 9.80
C TRP A 78 -0.01 6.36 10.52
N GLY A 79 0.08 7.56 9.95
CA GLY A 79 0.63 8.73 10.65
C GLY A 79 -0.19 9.11 11.88
N ALA A 80 -1.52 9.07 11.78
CA ALA A 80 -2.43 9.31 12.90
C ALA A 80 -2.34 8.21 13.96
N ILE A 81 -2.28 6.93 13.57
CA ILE A 81 -2.07 5.79 14.47
C ILE A 81 -0.78 5.97 15.29
N VAL A 82 0.32 6.41 14.67
CA VAL A 82 1.57 6.70 15.38
C VAL A 82 1.37 7.74 16.48
N ASN A 83 0.65 8.81 16.19
CA ASN A 83 0.40 9.90 17.14
C ASN A 83 -0.56 9.48 18.26
N ASP A 84 -1.67 8.81 17.92
CA ASP A 84 -2.64 8.38 18.91
C ASP A 84 -2.09 7.25 19.81
N SER A 85 -1.25 6.35 19.28
CA SER A 85 -0.53 5.36 20.10
C SER A 85 0.34 6.00 21.18
N ARG A 86 1.08 7.04 20.81
CA ARG A 86 1.90 7.82 21.76
C ARG A 86 1.04 8.59 22.75
N THR A 87 -0.09 9.13 22.27
CA THR A 87 -1.02 9.90 23.10
C THR A 87 -1.69 9.01 24.14
N LEU A 88 -2.16 7.83 23.75
CA LEU A 88 -2.77 6.86 24.68
C LEU A 88 -1.82 6.53 25.84
N VAL A 89 -0.59 6.14 25.54
CA VAL A 89 0.39 5.78 26.58
C VAL A 89 0.75 7.01 27.45
N ARG A 90 0.85 8.19 26.88
CA ARG A 90 1.09 9.42 27.64
C ARG A 90 -0.05 9.74 28.57
N GLN A 91 -1.29 9.57 28.15
CA GLN A 91 -2.48 9.76 28.99
C GLN A 91 -2.48 8.80 30.17
N ILE A 92 -2.15 7.53 29.95
CA ILE A 92 -2.06 6.52 31.01
C ILE A 92 -0.95 6.87 32.01
N ILE A 93 0.23 7.25 31.56
CA ILE A 93 1.34 7.68 32.42
C ILE A 93 0.94 8.88 33.31
N GLN A 94 0.18 9.83 32.73
CA GLN A 94 -0.25 11.04 33.45
C GLN A 94 -1.45 10.79 34.36
N ALA A 95 -2.29 9.80 34.06
CA ALA A 95 -3.50 9.52 34.82
C ALA A 95 -3.22 8.66 36.04
N LEU A 96 -2.24 7.77 35.97
CA LEU A 96 -1.95 6.82 37.04
C LEU A 96 -0.93 7.34 38.05
N PRO A 97 -1.09 7.02 39.35
CA PRO A 97 -0.08 7.27 40.37
C PRO A 97 1.24 6.54 40.04
N ARG A 98 2.37 7.10 40.51
CA ARG A 98 3.72 6.55 40.24
C ARG A 98 3.93 5.10 40.66
N HIS A 99 3.18 4.62 41.68
CA HIS A 99 3.30 3.25 42.15
C HIS A 99 2.58 2.21 41.25
N ASN A 100 1.79 2.65 40.26
CA ASN A 100 1.06 1.78 39.34
C ASN A 100 1.81 1.49 38.02
N GLU A 101 3.15 1.37 38.10
CA GLU A 101 3.98 1.08 36.93
C GLU A 101 3.56 -0.20 36.19
N ALA A 102 3.00 -1.20 36.89
CA ALA A 102 2.56 -2.45 36.27
C ALA A 102 1.43 -2.20 35.26
N ALA A 103 0.43 -1.38 35.61
CA ALA A 103 -0.67 -1.03 34.73
C ALA A 103 -0.18 -0.22 33.53
N VAL A 104 0.75 0.74 33.73
CA VAL A 104 1.37 1.50 32.64
C VAL A 104 2.10 0.56 31.66
N LYS A 105 2.87 -0.41 32.18
CA LYS A 105 3.59 -1.40 31.34
C LYS A 105 2.63 -2.28 30.54
N GLN A 106 1.51 -2.70 31.13
CA GLN A 106 0.48 -3.50 30.43
C GLN A 106 -0.15 -2.72 29.27
N PHE A 107 -0.58 -1.46 29.50
CA PHE A 107 -1.08 -0.60 28.44
C PHE A 107 -0.05 -0.39 27.33
N ALA A 108 1.18 -0.07 27.70
CA ALA A 108 2.27 0.14 26.78
C ALA A 108 2.55 -1.10 25.93
N GLN A 109 2.66 -2.26 26.55
CA GLN A 109 2.90 -3.54 25.86
C GLN A 109 1.73 -3.88 24.93
N ARG A 110 0.49 -3.76 25.39
CA ARG A 110 -0.69 -4.03 24.55
C ARG A 110 -0.74 -3.09 23.33
N GLN A 111 -0.43 -1.80 23.52
CA GLN A 111 -0.42 -0.84 22.41
C GLN A 111 0.69 -1.17 21.41
N ILE A 112 1.86 -1.62 21.84
CA ILE A 112 2.91 -2.10 20.95
C ILE A 112 2.41 -3.30 20.15
N ILE A 113 1.86 -4.30 20.81
CA ILE A 113 1.32 -5.52 20.17
C ILE A 113 0.19 -5.18 19.20
N TRP A 114 -0.71 -4.25 19.56
CA TRP A 114 -1.79 -3.80 18.71
C TRP A 114 -1.28 -3.27 17.34
N ASN A 115 -0.22 -2.47 17.35
CA ASN A 115 0.35 -1.93 16.11
C ASN A 115 0.92 -3.03 15.19
N TYR A 116 1.58 -4.05 15.77
CA TYR A 116 2.05 -5.20 15.00
C TYR A 116 0.88 -6.05 14.48
N ALA A 117 -0.06 -6.38 15.37
CA ALA A 117 -1.23 -7.19 15.03
C ALA A 117 -2.07 -6.55 13.92
N LEU A 118 -2.29 -5.23 13.97
CA LEU A 118 -2.98 -4.50 12.91
C LEU A 118 -2.23 -4.59 11.58
N GLY A 119 -0.91 -4.35 11.57
CA GLY A 119 -0.11 -4.42 10.36
C GLY A 119 -0.08 -5.81 9.73
N GLU A 120 0.03 -6.86 10.55
CA GLU A 120 0.04 -8.26 10.11
C GLU A 120 -1.35 -8.70 9.61
N SER A 121 -2.43 -8.30 10.30
CA SER A 121 -3.82 -8.56 9.90
C SER A 121 -4.16 -7.92 8.55
N LEU A 122 -3.81 -6.65 8.34
CA LEU A 122 -4.03 -5.95 7.07
C LEU A 122 -3.30 -6.61 5.90
N ARG A 123 -2.13 -7.19 6.16
CA ARG A 123 -1.34 -7.94 5.18
C ARG A 123 -1.80 -9.38 4.99
N LYS A 124 -2.78 -9.83 5.79
CA LYS A 124 -3.25 -11.23 5.82
C LYS A 124 -2.11 -12.23 6.09
N LEU A 125 -1.17 -11.84 6.93
CA LEU A 125 -0.07 -12.68 7.38
C LEU A 125 -0.44 -13.43 8.66
N ASN A 126 0.22 -14.55 8.90
CA ASN A 126 0.20 -15.15 10.23
C ASN A 126 0.83 -14.20 11.23
N PHE A 127 0.32 -14.17 12.45
CA PHE A 127 0.89 -13.33 13.50
C PHE A 127 2.30 -13.80 13.85
N SER A 128 3.20 -12.82 14.01
CA SER A 128 4.57 -13.06 14.45
C SER A 128 4.62 -13.69 15.84
N ASP A 129 5.72 -14.38 16.17
CA ASP A 129 5.92 -14.99 17.49
C ASP A 129 5.70 -13.99 18.63
N LYS A 130 6.08 -12.74 18.42
CA LYS A 130 5.89 -11.66 19.38
C LYS A 130 4.40 -11.40 19.67
N VAL A 131 3.58 -11.31 18.63
CA VAL A 131 2.14 -11.11 18.75
C VAL A 131 1.50 -12.37 19.35
N GLN A 132 1.82 -13.54 18.79
CA GLN A 132 1.25 -14.82 19.21
C GLN A 132 1.55 -15.13 20.69
N THR A 133 2.78 -14.87 21.15
CA THR A 133 3.16 -15.06 22.56
C THR A 133 2.31 -14.18 23.49
N TYR A 134 2.10 -12.90 23.11
CA TYR A 134 1.25 -12.01 23.89
C TYR A 134 -0.20 -12.49 23.94
N LEU A 135 -0.77 -12.89 22.81
CA LEU A 135 -2.15 -13.39 22.72
C LEU A 135 -2.36 -14.62 23.61
N ASN A 136 -1.42 -15.57 23.55
CA ASN A 136 -1.47 -16.79 24.36
C ASN A 136 -1.35 -16.48 25.86
N GLN A 137 -0.46 -15.56 26.26
CA GLN A 137 -0.28 -15.15 27.66
C GLN A 137 -1.51 -14.45 28.24
N HIS A 138 -2.26 -13.75 27.42
CA HIS A 138 -3.45 -13.00 27.85
C HIS A 138 -4.77 -13.69 27.48
N HIS A 139 -4.71 -14.93 26.96
CA HIS A 139 -5.87 -15.71 26.52
C HIS A 139 -6.81 -14.93 25.57
N ILE A 140 -6.22 -14.16 24.64
CA ILE A 140 -6.98 -13.41 23.65
C ILE A 140 -7.16 -14.30 22.41
N ASP A 141 -8.39 -14.78 22.23
CA ASP A 141 -8.83 -15.54 21.06
C ASP A 141 -10.05 -14.85 20.46
N ALA A 142 -9.91 -14.27 19.27
CA ALA A 142 -10.96 -13.53 18.61
C ALA A 142 -10.75 -13.55 17.08
N VAL A 143 -11.83 -13.40 16.33
CA VAL A 143 -11.76 -13.30 14.86
C VAL A 143 -11.03 -12.02 14.42
N ASN A 144 -11.29 -10.90 15.11
CA ASN A 144 -10.60 -9.62 14.87
C ASN A 144 -9.71 -9.30 16.07
N ILE A 145 -8.48 -9.78 16.04
CA ILE A 145 -7.48 -9.58 17.10
C ILE A 145 -7.19 -8.08 17.37
N PRO A 146 -6.97 -7.22 16.35
CA PRO A 146 -6.78 -5.80 16.61
C PRO A 146 -7.95 -5.16 17.39
N ASN A 147 -9.19 -5.49 17.06
CA ASN A 147 -10.35 -5.00 17.81
C ASN A 147 -10.36 -5.52 19.26
N ALA A 148 -10.12 -6.80 19.47
CA ALA A 148 -10.09 -7.39 20.82
C ALA A 148 -9.01 -6.75 21.72
N LEU A 149 -7.88 -6.33 21.14
CA LEU A 149 -6.86 -5.60 21.88
C LEU A 149 -7.31 -4.18 22.28
N LEU A 150 -8.12 -3.50 21.46
CA LEU A 150 -8.73 -2.21 21.84
C LEU A 150 -9.79 -2.39 22.92
N ASP A 151 -10.62 -3.45 22.84
CA ASP A 151 -11.59 -3.79 23.87
C ASP A 151 -10.88 -4.04 25.21
N ALA A 152 -9.76 -4.77 25.20
CA ALA A 152 -8.96 -4.98 26.40
C ALA A 152 -8.37 -3.68 26.99
N HIS A 153 -8.07 -2.67 26.17
CA HIS A 153 -7.69 -1.34 26.64
C HIS A 153 -8.86 -0.66 27.36
N SER A 154 -10.05 -0.68 26.76
CA SER A 154 -11.25 -0.06 27.33
C SER A 154 -11.67 -0.73 28.65
N LEU A 155 -11.63 -2.06 28.71
CA LEU A 155 -11.93 -2.81 29.93
C LEU A 155 -10.96 -2.46 31.06
N GLN A 156 -9.67 -2.47 30.81
CA GLN A 156 -8.67 -2.11 31.82
C GLN A 156 -8.81 -0.64 32.26
N ALA A 157 -9.12 0.28 31.34
CA ALA A 157 -9.35 1.68 31.70
C ALA A 157 -10.58 1.82 32.64
N LYS A 158 -11.64 1.06 32.38
CA LYS A 158 -12.83 1.01 33.26
C LYS A 158 -12.47 0.45 34.63
N GLU A 159 -11.77 -0.68 34.71
CA GLU A 159 -11.33 -1.28 35.96
C GLU A 159 -10.52 -0.30 36.84
N LEU A 160 -9.61 0.47 36.21
CA LEU A 160 -8.81 1.49 36.88
C LEU A 160 -9.68 2.65 37.40
N ALA A 161 -10.75 3.02 36.69
CA ALA A 161 -11.69 4.02 37.14
C ALA A 161 -12.56 3.50 38.30
N ASP A 162 -13.06 2.27 38.20
CA ASP A 162 -13.86 1.61 39.29
C ASP A 162 -13.06 1.47 40.58
N GLN A 163 -11.72 1.33 40.45
CA GLN A 163 -10.78 1.32 41.59
C GLN A 163 -10.44 2.74 42.13
N GLY A 164 -10.95 3.79 41.48
CA GLY A 164 -10.65 5.17 41.86
C GLY A 164 -9.23 5.64 41.51
N LEU A 165 -8.48 4.87 40.69
CA LEU A 165 -7.11 5.18 40.31
C LEU A 165 -7.03 6.24 39.18
N ILE A 166 -8.08 6.36 38.38
CA ILE A 166 -8.24 7.41 37.35
C ILE A 166 -9.60 8.10 37.54
N THR A 167 -9.65 9.41 37.26
CA THR A 167 -10.91 10.16 37.34
C THR A 167 -11.76 9.92 36.11
N GLU A 168 -13.08 10.17 36.20
CA GLU A 168 -14.01 10.06 35.08
C GLU A 168 -13.58 10.91 33.87
N PHE A 169 -13.06 12.13 34.09
CA PHE A 169 -12.54 12.98 33.01
C PHE A 169 -11.35 12.33 32.29
N ARG A 170 -10.47 11.65 33.02
CA ARG A 170 -9.34 10.92 32.43
C ARG A 170 -9.80 9.69 31.67
N LEU A 171 -10.81 8.98 32.18
CA LEU A 171 -11.43 7.85 31.50
C LEU A 171 -12.02 8.28 30.16
N ILE A 172 -12.74 9.40 30.12
CA ILE A 172 -13.28 9.95 28.86
C ILE A 172 -12.17 10.24 27.87
N GLN A 173 -11.10 10.94 28.29
CA GLN A 173 -9.97 11.25 27.40
C GLN A 173 -9.27 10.01 26.83
N ILE A 174 -9.11 8.97 27.65
CA ILE A 174 -8.51 7.68 27.24
C ILE A 174 -9.41 7.00 26.21
N ASN A 175 -10.73 6.92 26.50
CA ASN A 175 -11.70 6.28 25.63
C ASN A 175 -11.83 7.01 24.27
N GLU A 176 -11.76 8.35 24.26
CA GLU A 176 -11.71 9.13 23.01
C GLU A 176 -10.49 8.77 22.16
N THR A 177 -9.34 8.53 22.78
CA THR A 177 -8.13 8.12 22.04
C THR A 177 -8.25 6.68 21.51
N ILE A 178 -8.84 5.76 22.32
CA ILE A 178 -9.12 4.40 21.87
C ILE A 178 -10.14 4.42 20.71
N ALA A 179 -11.17 5.25 20.80
CA ALA A 179 -12.16 5.42 19.72
C ALA A 179 -11.52 5.92 18.43
N ARG A 180 -10.56 6.88 18.49
CA ARG A 180 -9.80 7.30 17.30
C ARG A 180 -8.94 6.18 16.73
N LEU A 181 -8.29 5.38 17.58
CA LEU A 181 -7.53 4.20 17.13
C LEU A 181 -8.44 3.19 16.42
N CYS A 182 -9.65 2.95 16.96
CA CYS A 182 -10.66 2.11 16.34
C CYS A 182 -11.12 2.67 14.97
N ASP A 183 -11.35 3.97 14.87
CA ASP A 183 -11.69 4.64 13.60
C ASP A 183 -10.57 4.51 12.56
N HIS A 184 -9.32 4.68 12.97
CA HIS A 184 -8.17 4.49 12.09
C HIS A 184 -8.01 3.03 11.65
N MET A 185 -8.22 2.07 12.54
CA MET A 185 -8.25 0.64 12.20
C MET A 185 -9.33 0.37 11.16
N GLY A 186 -10.56 0.81 11.38
CA GLY A 186 -11.67 0.63 10.45
C GLY A 186 -11.42 1.27 9.08
N LYS A 187 -10.78 2.45 9.03
CA LYS A 187 -10.35 3.07 7.78
C LYS A 187 -9.33 2.22 7.03
N CYS A 188 -8.32 1.65 7.72
CA CYS A 188 -7.36 0.73 7.12
C CYS A 188 -8.04 -0.55 6.59
N GLU A 189 -8.95 -1.14 7.37
CA GLU A 189 -9.72 -2.33 6.98
C GLU A 189 -10.61 -2.03 5.77
N ARG A 190 -11.24 -0.86 5.73
CA ARG A 190 -12.00 -0.40 4.55
C ARG A 190 -11.13 -0.31 3.31
N ILE A 191 -9.95 0.31 3.39
CA ILE A 191 -9.00 0.39 2.27
C ILE A 191 -8.62 -1.03 1.82
N LYS A 192 -8.29 -1.93 2.74
CA LYS A 192 -7.88 -3.31 2.41
C LYS A 192 -9.00 -4.12 1.76
N ASN A 193 -10.23 -4.01 2.26
CA ASN A 193 -11.35 -4.86 1.86
C ASN A 193 -12.18 -4.28 0.70
N THR A 194 -12.02 -3.00 0.37
CA THR A 194 -12.71 -2.39 -0.78
C THR A 194 -11.94 -2.67 -2.06
N VAL A 195 -12.53 -3.48 -2.92
CA VAL A 195 -11.94 -3.82 -4.23
C VAL A 195 -12.13 -2.66 -5.19
N PHE A 196 -11.10 -2.34 -5.97
CA PHE A 196 -11.22 -1.41 -7.09
C PHE A 196 -12.15 -2.00 -8.17
N PRO A 197 -13.02 -1.19 -8.82
CA PRO A 197 -13.97 -1.70 -9.82
C PRO A 197 -13.28 -2.49 -10.93
N ARG A 198 -13.52 -3.80 -10.97
CA ARG A 198 -12.88 -4.72 -11.94
C ARG A 198 -13.22 -4.39 -13.38
N SER A 199 -14.48 -3.98 -13.63
CA SER A 199 -14.95 -3.58 -14.96
C SER A 199 -14.12 -2.42 -15.54
N TYR A 200 -13.82 -1.42 -14.71
CA TYR A 200 -12.96 -0.30 -15.13
C TYR A 200 -11.54 -0.76 -15.45
N SER A 201 -10.98 -1.64 -14.62
CA SER A 201 -9.65 -2.21 -14.85
C SER A 201 -9.56 -2.99 -16.16
N ILE A 202 -10.58 -3.80 -16.45
CA ILE A 202 -10.66 -4.57 -17.69
C ILE A 202 -10.78 -3.63 -18.90
N LEU A 203 -11.62 -2.59 -18.80
CA LEU A 203 -11.80 -1.62 -19.88
C LEU A 203 -10.48 -0.93 -20.24
N VAL A 204 -9.75 -0.41 -19.26
CA VAL A 204 -8.45 0.24 -19.48
C VAL A 204 -7.48 -0.74 -20.14
N HIS A 205 -7.42 -1.96 -19.63
CA HIS A 205 -6.52 -3.00 -20.15
C HIS A 205 -6.83 -3.35 -21.61
N VAL A 206 -8.11 -3.55 -21.95
CA VAL A 206 -8.58 -3.84 -23.32
C VAL A 206 -8.21 -2.67 -24.22
N LEU A 207 -8.46 -1.43 -23.80
CA LEU A 207 -8.16 -0.25 -24.63
C LEU A 207 -6.66 -0.07 -24.90
N ILE A 208 -5.79 -0.42 -23.96
CA ILE A 208 -4.33 -0.42 -24.18
C ILE A 208 -3.97 -1.41 -25.30
N TYR A 209 -4.54 -2.62 -25.28
CA TYR A 209 -4.27 -3.61 -26.32
C TYR A 209 -4.89 -3.22 -27.68
N VAL A 210 -6.10 -2.66 -27.69
CA VAL A 210 -6.70 -2.11 -28.92
C VAL A 210 -5.80 -1.04 -29.50
N PHE A 211 -5.31 -0.12 -28.66
CA PHE A 211 -4.34 0.90 -29.09
C PHE A 211 -3.06 0.28 -29.66
N ALA A 212 -2.49 -0.72 -28.97
CA ALA A 212 -1.27 -1.41 -29.43
C ALA A 212 -1.46 -2.10 -30.80
N ILE A 213 -2.67 -2.65 -31.05
CA ILE A 213 -2.98 -3.32 -32.30
C ILE A 213 -3.16 -2.33 -33.45
N ILE A 214 -3.84 -1.19 -33.24
CA ILE A 214 -4.14 -0.24 -34.30
C ILE A 214 -3.02 0.75 -34.59
N LEU A 215 -2.09 0.93 -33.64
CA LEU A 215 -1.01 1.92 -33.74
C LEU A 215 -0.14 1.73 -34.99
N PRO A 216 0.39 0.52 -35.31
CA PRO A 216 1.24 0.34 -36.50
C PRO A 216 0.52 0.70 -37.80
N PHE A 217 -0.78 0.37 -37.92
CA PHE A 217 -1.55 0.69 -39.14
C PHE A 217 -1.82 2.20 -39.33
N GLY A 218 -1.52 3.02 -38.33
CA GLY A 218 -1.63 4.48 -38.41
C GLY A 218 -0.29 5.19 -38.71
N LEU A 219 0.81 4.46 -38.70
CA LEU A 219 2.13 4.98 -39.01
C LEU A 219 2.41 4.80 -40.51
N ASP A 220 2.98 5.80 -41.16
CA ASP A 220 3.32 5.75 -42.61
C ASP A 220 4.77 5.25 -42.74
N ASP A 221 4.97 4.09 -43.41
CA ASP A 221 6.20 3.31 -43.33
C ASP A 221 6.66 2.70 -44.65
N ALA A 222 6.40 3.37 -45.74
CA ALA A 222 6.72 2.92 -47.12
C ALA A 222 8.22 2.58 -47.40
N LEU A 223 9.16 2.89 -46.46
CA LEU A 223 10.61 2.70 -46.66
C LEU A 223 11.27 2.00 -45.47
N PHE A 224 12.29 1.17 -45.73
CA PHE A 224 12.98 0.34 -44.70
C PHE A 224 13.42 1.06 -43.43
N PRO A 225 13.96 2.28 -43.40
CA PRO A 225 14.25 2.98 -42.15
C PRO A 225 13.01 3.29 -41.32
N GLN A 226 11.85 3.44 -41.94
CA GLN A 226 10.55 3.77 -41.30
C GLN A 226 9.97 2.56 -40.61
N VAL A 227 10.07 1.35 -41.15
CA VAL A 227 9.66 0.10 -40.53
C VAL A 227 10.35 -0.11 -39.17
N PHE A 228 11.63 0.22 -39.06
CA PHE A 228 12.34 0.13 -37.77
C PHE A 228 11.79 1.12 -36.74
N ILE A 229 11.48 2.34 -37.15
CA ILE A 229 10.89 3.38 -36.30
C ILE A 229 9.47 2.97 -35.86
N GLU A 230 8.68 2.42 -36.79
CA GLU A 230 7.35 1.88 -36.53
C GLU A 230 7.41 0.80 -35.45
N ILE A 231 8.25 -0.24 -35.60
CA ILE A 231 8.45 -1.30 -34.64
C ILE A 231 8.82 -0.71 -33.27
N LEU A 232 9.76 0.24 -33.25
CA LEU A 232 10.21 0.87 -32.03
C LEU A 232 9.07 1.62 -31.30
N ILE A 233 8.28 2.42 -32.04
CA ILE A 233 7.15 3.18 -31.49
C ILE A 233 6.06 2.21 -31.00
N THR A 234 5.75 1.17 -31.77
CA THR A 234 4.74 0.15 -31.42
C THR A 234 5.13 -0.64 -30.18
N ILE A 235 6.41 -0.83 -29.90
CA ILE A 235 6.87 -1.42 -28.64
C ILE A 235 6.84 -0.38 -27.51
N LEU A 236 7.39 0.79 -27.73
CA LEU A 236 7.64 1.77 -26.68
C LEU A 236 6.35 2.33 -26.07
N VAL A 237 5.43 2.84 -26.92
CA VAL A 237 4.27 3.59 -26.44
C VAL A 237 3.29 2.71 -25.67
N PRO A 238 2.84 1.54 -26.16
CA PRO A 238 1.97 0.65 -25.38
C PRO A 238 2.65 0.11 -24.12
N SER A 239 3.98 -0.15 -24.17
CA SER A 239 4.74 -0.60 -23.00
C SER A 239 4.77 0.45 -21.89
N LEU A 240 4.86 1.75 -22.22
CA LEU A 240 4.74 2.84 -21.25
C LEU A 240 3.35 2.87 -20.62
N PHE A 241 2.28 2.72 -21.40
CA PHE A 241 0.92 2.66 -20.86
C PHE A 241 0.74 1.49 -19.89
N ILE A 242 1.23 0.31 -20.27
CA ILE A 242 1.17 -0.88 -19.39
C ILE A 242 2.01 -0.66 -18.11
N ALA A 243 3.18 -0.04 -18.21
CA ALA A 243 3.99 0.23 -17.03
C ALA A 243 3.31 1.18 -16.05
N ILE A 244 2.66 2.24 -16.55
CA ILE A 244 1.88 3.18 -15.74
C ILE A 244 0.68 2.47 -15.11
N GLU A 245 -0.06 1.68 -15.91
CA GLU A 245 -1.20 0.90 -15.41
C GLU A 245 -0.79 -0.07 -14.30
N LYS A 246 0.29 -0.84 -14.49
CA LYS A 246 0.82 -1.77 -13.48
C LYS A 246 1.25 -1.04 -12.21
N THR A 247 1.85 0.13 -12.33
CA THR A 247 2.22 0.95 -11.18
C THR A 247 0.98 1.40 -10.41
N ALA A 248 -0.07 1.83 -11.12
CA ALA A 248 -1.35 2.18 -10.50
C ALA A 248 -1.98 0.99 -9.77
N ILE A 249 -1.97 -0.21 -10.39
CA ILE A 249 -2.48 -1.45 -9.76
C ILE A 249 -1.74 -1.77 -8.47
N ILE A 250 -0.42 -1.59 -8.44
CA ILE A 250 0.38 -1.86 -7.23
C ILE A 250 0.02 -0.88 -6.11
N MET A 251 -0.21 0.40 -6.43
CA MET A 251 -0.59 1.41 -5.44
C MET A 251 -2.02 1.25 -4.89
N GLN A 252 -2.89 0.50 -5.56
CA GLN A 252 -4.29 0.29 -5.14
C GLN A 252 -4.44 -0.39 -3.78
N ASP A 253 -3.55 -1.33 -3.45
CA ASP A 253 -3.54 -2.00 -2.15
C ASP A 253 -2.21 -1.71 -1.44
N PRO A 254 -2.20 -0.71 -0.52
CA PRO A 254 -0.99 -0.29 0.17
C PRO A 254 -0.57 -1.24 1.30
N PHE A 255 -1.19 -2.43 1.42
CA PHE A 255 -0.97 -3.43 2.47
C PHE A 255 -0.70 -4.84 1.93
N GLU A 256 -0.10 -4.98 0.75
CA GLU A 256 0.23 -6.28 0.12
C GLU A 256 1.65 -6.81 0.47
N ASN A 257 2.37 -6.12 1.34
CA ASN A 257 3.75 -6.42 1.68
C ASN A 257 4.74 -6.25 0.50
N ARG A 258 4.51 -5.22 -0.32
CA ARG A 258 5.34 -4.87 -1.50
C ARG A 258 6.26 -3.68 -1.20
N PRO A 259 7.35 -3.50 -1.97
CA PRO A 259 8.30 -2.41 -1.75
C PRO A 259 7.71 -1.00 -1.77
N VAL A 260 6.59 -0.78 -2.47
CA VAL A 260 5.92 0.52 -2.59
C VAL A 260 4.90 0.80 -1.50
N ASP A 261 4.55 -0.20 -0.70
CA ASP A 261 3.49 -0.14 0.30
C ASP A 261 3.81 0.80 1.47
N THR A 262 2.79 1.09 2.26
CA THR A 262 2.97 1.75 3.56
C THR A 262 3.85 0.88 4.46
N PRO A 263 4.95 1.41 5.04
CA PRO A 263 5.92 0.64 5.80
C PRO A 263 5.42 0.35 7.23
N VAL A 264 4.33 -0.42 7.34
CA VAL A 264 3.61 -0.63 8.61
C VAL A 264 4.49 -1.29 9.68
N THR A 265 5.37 -2.23 9.31
CA THR A 265 6.30 -2.87 10.25
C THR A 265 7.30 -1.88 10.81
N SER A 266 7.89 -1.04 9.96
CA SER A 266 8.83 0.00 10.38
C SER A 266 8.17 1.06 11.25
N LEU A 267 6.91 1.40 10.98
CA LEU A 267 6.12 2.32 11.79
C LEU A 267 5.80 1.69 13.16
N ALA A 268 5.40 0.42 13.21
CA ALA A 268 5.19 -0.32 14.44
C ALA A 268 6.47 -0.38 15.30
N GLN A 269 7.63 -0.65 14.70
CA GLN A 269 8.93 -0.59 15.40
C GLN A 269 9.23 0.81 15.96
N THR A 270 8.92 1.85 15.19
CA THR A 270 9.11 3.24 15.65
C THR A 270 8.22 3.56 16.83
N ILE A 271 6.96 3.10 16.82
CA ILE A 271 6.02 3.24 17.94
C ILE A 271 6.55 2.48 19.15
N GLU A 272 6.99 1.24 18.97
CA GLU A 272 7.58 0.43 20.05
C GLU A 272 8.74 1.14 20.73
N ILE A 273 9.71 1.63 19.95
CA ILE A 273 10.86 2.37 20.48
C ILE A 273 10.40 3.58 21.31
N ASN A 274 9.48 4.38 20.77
CA ASN A 274 9.00 5.56 21.46
C ASN A 274 8.24 5.22 22.74
N ILE A 275 7.36 4.22 22.71
CA ILE A 275 6.59 3.80 23.89
C ILE A 275 7.53 3.27 24.98
N LEU A 276 8.49 2.42 24.63
CA LEU A 276 9.47 1.90 25.58
C LEU A 276 10.32 3.01 26.23
N GLN A 277 10.71 4.02 25.45
CA GLN A 277 11.40 5.20 25.98
C GLN A 277 10.49 6.00 26.94
N MET A 278 9.21 6.18 26.60
CA MET A 278 8.25 6.92 27.43
C MET A 278 8.03 6.29 28.79
N ILE A 279 8.05 4.95 28.88
CA ILE A 279 7.89 4.22 30.16
C ILE A 279 9.22 3.96 30.87
N GLY A 280 10.33 4.49 30.37
CA GLY A 280 11.66 4.31 30.98
C GLY A 280 12.20 2.88 30.95
N ALA A 281 11.86 2.11 29.92
CA ALA A 281 12.31 0.72 29.78
C ALA A 281 13.84 0.63 29.70
N LYS A 282 14.45 -0.31 30.45
CA LYS A 282 15.91 -0.50 30.48
C LYS A 282 16.51 -0.95 29.14
N GLN A 283 15.71 -1.67 28.32
CA GLN A 283 16.10 -2.15 27.01
C GLN A 283 15.17 -1.57 25.96
N VAL A 284 15.71 -0.75 25.08
CA VAL A 284 14.99 -0.19 23.93
C VAL A 284 15.64 -0.74 22.67
N PRO A 285 14.89 -1.45 21.81
CA PRO A 285 15.44 -2.00 20.58
C PRO A 285 15.93 -0.88 19.67
N GLN A 286 17.06 -1.09 19.02
CA GLN A 286 17.50 -0.18 17.95
C GLN A 286 16.69 -0.46 16.68
N LYS A 287 16.33 0.59 15.98
CA LYS A 287 15.66 0.44 14.69
C LYS A 287 16.62 -0.30 13.74
N LYS A 288 16.23 -1.50 13.32
CA LYS A 288 17.00 -2.26 12.35
C LYS A 288 16.99 -1.49 11.02
N ARG A 289 18.15 -1.02 10.58
CA ARG A 289 18.31 -0.51 9.22
C ARG A 289 18.14 -1.70 8.28
N ASN A 290 17.12 -1.63 7.44
CA ASN A 290 16.93 -2.65 6.42
C ASN A 290 18.03 -2.42 5.35
N PRO A 291 18.87 -3.42 5.01
CA PRO A 291 19.86 -3.29 3.95
C PRO A 291 19.21 -3.23 2.56
N LEU A 292 17.92 -3.51 2.47
CA LEU A 292 17.15 -3.46 1.24
C LEU A 292 16.89 -2.00 0.83
N TYR A 293 16.66 -1.78 -0.47
CA TYR A 293 16.34 -0.47 -1.05
C TYR A 293 14.93 0.04 -0.67
N TYR A 294 14.20 -0.70 0.14
CA TYR A 294 12.86 -0.34 0.63
C TYR A 294 12.69 -0.70 2.10
N GLU A 295 11.78 0.02 2.77
CA GLU A 295 11.35 -0.20 4.15
C GLU A 295 9.93 -0.77 4.16
N MET A 296 9.69 -1.80 4.99
CA MET A 296 8.41 -2.49 5.12
C MET A 296 7.67 -2.09 6.39
#